data_0e0e1b2492a14a9895602311ade4cc1d
#
_entry.id   0e0e1b2492a14a9895602311ade4cc1d
#
_cell.length_a   1.000
_cell.length_b   1.000
_cell.length_c   1.000
_cell.angle_alpha   90.00
_cell.angle_beta   90.00
_cell.angle_gamma   90.00
#
_symmetry.space_group_name_H-M   'P 1'
#
loop_
_entity.id
_entity.type
_entity.pdbx_description
1 polymer ?
#
loop_
_entity_poly.entity_id
_entity_poly.type
_entity_poly.pdbx_seq_one_letter_code
_entity_poly.pdbx_strand_id
1 'polypeptide(L)'
;MKKTLIIAVILLSGCSWSKSDIAWGVASTLATVADGYTTSEFLENPNNYEMNPILGERPSNSEIFISCAISQTLFLTIAHFFPKLRPYILGGKTAINTGLAIHNSQLED
;
A
#
# COMPACT_ATOMS: atom_id res chain seq x y z
N MET A 1 -23.79 6.57 12.67
CA MET A 1 -24.77 6.05 11.70
C MET A 1 -24.55 6.63 10.31
N LYS A 2 -24.44 7.96 10.16
CA LYS A 2 -24.20 8.59 8.85
C LYS A 2 -22.87 8.15 8.23
N LYS A 3 -21.82 7.99 9.03
CA LYS A 3 -20.51 7.51 8.54
C LYS A 3 -20.58 6.09 8.03
N THR A 4 -21.35 5.23 8.70
CA THR A 4 -21.55 3.84 8.28
C THR A 4 -22.31 3.80 6.96
N LEU A 5 -23.31 4.68 6.78
CA LEU A 5 -24.07 4.76 5.55
C LEU A 5 -23.19 5.21 4.37
N ILE A 6 -22.31 6.19 4.60
CA ILE A 6 -21.37 6.67 3.57
C ILE A 6 -20.42 5.54 3.16
N ILE A 7 -19.88 4.79 4.11
CA ILE A 7 -19.02 3.64 3.84
C ILE A 7 -19.79 2.59 3.04
N ALA A 8 -21.03 2.30 3.41
CA ALA A 8 -21.87 1.34 2.68
C ALA A 8 -22.13 1.80 1.24
N VAL A 9 -22.39 3.10 1.02
CA VAL A 9 -22.59 3.65 -0.31
C VAL A 9 -21.30 3.54 -1.14
N ILE A 10 -20.15 3.82 -0.56
CA ILE A 10 -18.86 3.67 -1.24
C ILE A 10 -18.63 2.20 -1.60
N LEU A 11 -18.90 1.27 -0.70
CA LEU A 11 -18.76 -0.15 -0.95
C LEU A 11 -19.74 -0.65 -2.02
N LEU A 12 -20.97 -0.12 -2.03
CA LEU A 12 -21.96 -0.48 -3.04
C LEU A 12 -21.60 0.10 -4.41
N SER A 13 -21.07 1.33 -4.45
CA SER A 13 -20.57 1.90 -5.69
C SER A 13 -19.32 1.16 -6.17
N GLY A 14 -18.63 0.45 -5.27
CA GLY A 14 -17.57 -0.49 -5.59
C GLY A 14 -18.03 -1.70 -6.40
N CYS A 15 -19.35 -1.92 -6.56
CA CYS A 15 -19.89 -2.94 -7.46
C CYS A 15 -19.48 -2.70 -8.92
N SER A 16 -19.00 -1.49 -9.25
CA SER A 16 -18.42 -1.20 -10.56
C SER A 16 -17.03 -1.84 -10.75
N TRP A 17 -16.45 -2.40 -9.70
CA TRP A 17 -15.16 -3.08 -9.78
C TRP A 17 -15.35 -4.49 -10.33
N SER A 18 -14.59 -4.83 -11.37
CA SER A 18 -14.56 -6.18 -11.92
C SER A 18 -13.81 -7.11 -10.96
N LYS A 19 -13.90 -8.42 -11.21
CA LYS A 19 -13.11 -9.40 -10.46
C LYS A 19 -11.62 -9.12 -10.59
N SER A 20 -11.19 -8.71 -11.79
CA SER A 20 -9.80 -8.32 -12.03
C SER A 20 -9.42 -7.09 -11.21
N ASP A 21 -10.29 -6.08 -11.14
CA ASP A 21 -10.05 -4.88 -10.34
C ASP A 21 -9.89 -5.22 -8.86
N ILE A 22 -10.75 -6.08 -8.34
CA ILE A 22 -10.69 -6.52 -6.95
C ILE A 22 -9.39 -7.28 -6.71
N ALA A 23 -8.98 -8.15 -7.65
CA ALA A 23 -7.73 -8.88 -7.54
C ALA A 23 -6.53 -7.94 -7.47
N TRP A 24 -6.50 -6.89 -8.29
CA TRP A 24 -5.46 -5.88 -8.24
C TRP A 24 -5.48 -5.08 -6.94
N GLY A 25 -6.67 -4.79 -6.43
CA GLY A 25 -6.82 -4.14 -5.12
C GLY A 25 -6.23 -4.98 -4.00
N VAL A 26 -6.52 -6.28 -3.99
CA VAL A 26 -5.96 -7.21 -3.00
C VAL A 26 -4.44 -7.33 -3.18
N ALA A 27 -3.97 -7.51 -4.41
CA ALA A 27 -2.54 -7.65 -4.69
C ALA A 27 -1.76 -6.42 -4.25
N SER A 28 -2.27 -5.21 -4.55
CA SER A 28 -1.59 -3.97 -4.14
C SER A 28 -1.58 -3.80 -2.63
N THR A 29 -2.64 -4.24 -1.95
CA THR A 29 -2.69 -4.18 -0.48
C THR A 29 -1.67 -5.15 0.13
N LEU A 30 -1.60 -6.38 -0.37
CA LEU A 30 -0.62 -7.36 0.11
C LEU A 30 0.81 -6.89 -0.17
N ALA A 31 1.06 -6.32 -1.34
CA ALA A 31 2.38 -5.79 -1.68
C ALA A 31 2.77 -4.64 -0.75
N THR A 32 1.82 -3.76 -0.42
CA THR A 32 2.05 -2.64 0.51
C THR A 32 2.39 -3.15 1.91
N VAL A 33 1.67 -4.17 2.39
CA VAL A 33 1.94 -4.79 3.69
C VAL A 33 3.33 -5.44 3.70
N ALA A 34 3.67 -6.16 2.63
CA ALA A 34 4.98 -6.80 2.51
C ALA A 34 6.11 -5.77 2.51
N ASP A 35 5.92 -4.64 1.81
CA ASP A 35 6.87 -3.55 1.81
C ASP A 35 7.05 -2.98 3.22
N GLY A 36 5.96 -2.71 3.93
CA GLY A 36 6.02 -2.22 5.30
C GLY A 36 6.72 -3.19 6.24
N TYR A 37 6.37 -4.47 6.14
CA TYR A 37 6.96 -5.51 6.98
C TYR A 37 8.47 -5.65 6.73
N THR A 38 8.88 -5.73 5.47
CA THR A 38 10.30 -5.86 5.14
C THR A 38 11.07 -4.60 5.49
N THR A 39 10.45 -3.42 5.41
CA THR A 39 11.07 -2.18 5.87
C THR A 39 11.33 -2.24 7.37
N SER A 40 10.37 -2.71 8.17
CA SER A 40 10.56 -2.80 9.61
C SER A 40 11.67 -3.79 9.97
N GLU A 41 11.77 -4.92 9.27
CA GLU A 41 12.86 -5.88 9.48
C GLU A 41 14.21 -5.32 9.05
N PHE A 42 14.25 -4.65 7.91
CA PHE A 42 15.45 -4.01 7.39
C PHE A 42 16.02 -3.02 8.41
N LEU A 43 15.16 -2.26 9.10
CA LEU A 43 15.57 -1.25 10.07
C LEU A 43 15.95 -1.81 11.43
N GLU A 44 15.75 -3.10 11.68
CA GLU A 44 16.26 -3.76 12.88
C GLU A 44 17.78 -3.73 12.92
N ASN A 45 18.44 -3.73 11.78
CA ASN A 45 19.88 -3.57 11.70
C ASN A 45 20.22 -2.09 11.92
N PRO A 46 20.99 -1.73 12.97
CA PRO A 46 21.30 -0.33 13.27
C PRO A 46 22.14 0.37 12.20
N ASN A 47 22.76 -0.38 11.30
CA ASN A 47 23.53 0.20 10.19
C ASN A 47 22.66 0.57 8.98
N ASN A 48 21.41 0.13 8.97
CA ASN A 48 20.48 0.45 7.90
C ASN A 48 19.63 1.66 8.25
N TYR A 49 19.17 2.37 7.24
CA TYR A 49 18.28 3.52 7.41
C TYR A 49 17.32 3.61 6.23
N GLU A 50 16.16 4.23 6.48
CA GLU A 50 15.14 4.43 5.46
C GLU A 50 15.53 5.56 4.53
N MET A 51 15.37 5.35 3.22
CA MET A 51 15.70 6.36 2.20
C MET A 51 14.52 7.29 1.90
N ASN A 52 13.31 6.93 2.31
CA ASN A 52 12.13 7.76 2.05
C ASN A 52 12.15 8.98 2.96
N PRO A 53 12.29 10.21 2.40
CA PRO A 53 12.38 11.43 3.21
C PRO A 53 11.12 11.73 4.02
N ILE A 54 9.96 11.19 3.61
CA ILE A 54 8.71 11.39 4.35
C ILE A 54 8.74 10.64 5.68
N LEU A 55 9.37 9.46 5.72
CA LEU A 55 9.45 8.64 6.93
C LEU A 55 10.63 9.02 7.82
N GLY A 56 11.66 9.64 7.27
CA GLY A 56 12.91 9.89 7.98
C GLY A 56 13.80 8.65 7.97
N GLU A 57 14.97 8.77 8.60
CA GLU A 57 15.99 7.70 8.55
C GLU A 57 15.62 6.47 9.37
N ARG A 58 14.99 6.67 10.52
CA ARG A 58 14.65 5.57 11.43
C ARG A 58 13.23 5.72 11.96
N PRO A 59 12.22 5.49 11.09
CA PRO A 59 10.82 5.57 11.51
C PRO A 59 10.49 4.44 12.48
N SER A 60 9.55 4.68 13.38
CA SER A 60 8.99 3.62 14.23
C SER A 60 8.13 2.67 13.39
N ASN A 61 7.87 1.46 13.91
CA ASN A 61 6.97 0.53 13.23
C ASN A 61 5.59 1.13 13.02
N SER A 62 5.08 1.89 13.99
CA SER A 62 3.80 2.59 13.85
C SER A 62 3.81 3.58 12.69
N GLU A 63 4.88 4.35 12.55
CA GLU A 63 5.02 5.31 11.45
C GLU A 63 5.04 4.60 10.09
N ILE A 64 5.75 3.46 10.01
CA ILE A 64 5.83 2.67 8.77
C ILE A 64 4.42 2.18 8.37
N PHE A 65 3.69 1.56 9.31
CA PHE A 65 2.39 0.98 8.99
C PHE A 65 1.31 2.03 8.78
N ILE A 66 1.36 3.15 9.49
CA ILE A 66 0.45 4.28 9.25
C ILE A 66 0.69 4.86 7.85
N SER A 67 1.95 5.03 7.47
CA SER A 67 2.33 5.50 6.14
C SER A 67 1.81 4.55 5.05
N CYS A 68 1.95 3.24 5.25
CA CYS A 68 1.43 2.23 4.32
C CYS A 68 -0.09 2.33 4.20
N ALA A 69 -0.79 2.48 5.33
CA ALA A 69 -2.25 2.58 5.34
C ALA A 69 -2.73 3.83 4.60
N ILE A 70 -2.08 4.97 4.84
CA ILE A 70 -2.42 6.22 4.15
C ILE A 70 -2.16 6.10 2.65
N SER A 71 -1.00 5.60 2.27
CA SER A 71 -0.63 5.41 0.87
C SER A 71 -1.62 4.49 0.15
N GLN A 72 -1.94 3.34 0.75
CA GLN A 72 -2.85 2.38 0.13
C GLN A 72 -4.27 2.95 0.01
N THR A 73 -4.73 3.66 1.03
CA THR A 73 -6.04 4.30 1.01
C THR A 73 -6.13 5.32 -0.13
N LEU A 74 -5.07 6.14 -0.30
CA LEU A 74 -5.02 7.11 -1.39
C LEU A 74 -5.07 6.43 -2.75
N PHE A 75 -4.28 5.39 -2.96
CA PHE A 75 -4.24 4.68 -4.24
C PHE A 75 -5.56 4.00 -4.56
N LEU A 76 -6.18 3.36 -3.57
CA LEU A 76 -7.49 2.73 -3.75
C LEU A 76 -8.56 3.76 -4.06
N THR A 77 -8.53 4.92 -3.40
CA THR A 77 -9.47 6.01 -3.63
C THR A 77 -9.33 6.57 -5.04
N ILE A 78 -8.10 6.84 -5.47
CA ILE A 78 -7.84 7.34 -6.82
C ILE A 78 -8.28 6.29 -7.85
N ALA A 79 -7.94 5.03 -7.64
CA ALA A 79 -8.32 3.95 -8.54
C ALA A 79 -9.84 3.82 -8.64
N HIS A 80 -10.56 4.04 -7.54
CA HIS A 80 -12.01 3.97 -7.53
C HIS A 80 -12.65 5.00 -8.47
N PHE A 81 -12.12 6.23 -8.47
CA PHE A 81 -12.68 7.32 -9.26
C PHE A 81 -12.21 7.32 -10.72
N PHE A 82 -11.24 6.50 -11.08
CA PHE A 82 -10.70 6.42 -12.44
C PHE A 82 -10.73 4.98 -12.97
N PRO A 83 -11.93 4.46 -13.30
CA PRO A 83 -12.08 3.04 -13.66
C PRO A 83 -11.19 2.57 -14.81
N LYS A 84 -10.96 3.42 -15.80
CA LYS A 84 -10.13 3.07 -16.97
C LYS A 84 -8.65 2.95 -16.61
N LEU A 85 -8.21 3.70 -15.60
CA LEU A 85 -6.82 3.71 -15.15
C LEU A 85 -6.58 2.75 -14.00
N ARG A 86 -7.63 2.20 -13.43
CA ARG A 86 -7.58 1.36 -12.21
C ARG A 86 -6.55 0.23 -12.29
N PRO A 87 -6.52 -0.60 -13.35
CA PRO A 87 -5.52 -1.66 -13.42
C PRO A 87 -4.09 -1.13 -13.52
N TYR A 88 -3.89 0.02 -14.15
CA TYR A 88 -2.56 0.62 -14.25
C TYR A 88 -2.12 1.21 -12.93
N ILE A 89 -3.02 1.88 -12.22
CA ILE A 89 -2.75 2.47 -10.91
C ILE A 89 -2.40 1.38 -9.90
N LEU A 90 -3.26 0.36 -9.78
CA LEU A 90 -3.08 -0.70 -8.78
C LEU A 90 -1.98 -1.68 -9.19
N GLY A 91 -1.87 -1.97 -10.48
CA GLY A 91 -0.79 -2.81 -11.00
C GLY A 91 0.58 -2.16 -10.82
N GLY A 92 0.67 -0.85 -11.10
CA GLY A 92 1.90 -0.09 -10.87
C GLY A 92 2.28 -0.07 -9.41
N LYS A 93 1.32 0.16 -8.51
CA LYS A 93 1.57 0.12 -7.07
C LYS A 93 2.03 -1.26 -6.62
N THR A 94 1.39 -2.32 -7.11
CA THR A 94 1.78 -3.70 -6.81
C THR A 94 3.23 -3.95 -7.20
N ALA A 95 3.61 -3.54 -8.41
CA ALA A 95 4.97 -3.73 -8.91
C ALA A 95 6.00 -2.97 -8.07
N ILE A 96 5.71 -1.71 -7.74
CA ILE A 96 6.62 -0.87 -6.96
C ILE A 96 6.80 -1.44 -5.55
N ASN A 97 5.71 -1.74 -4.85
CA ASN A 97 5.79 -2.23 -3.48
C ASN A 97 6.41 -3.64 -3.41
N THR A 98 6.11 -4.49 -4.38
CA THR A 98 6.73 -5.82 -4.45
C THR A 98 8.24 -5.69 -4.69
N GLY A 99 8.65 -4.82 -5.60
CA GLY A 99 10.07 -4.56 -5.87
C GLY A 99 10.79 -4.05 -4.63
N LEU A 100 10.17 -3.12 -3.90
CA LEU A 100 10.74 -2.59 -2.67
C LEU A 100 10.84 -3.67 -1.58
N ALA A 101 9.83 -4.53 -1.45
CA ALA A 101 9.85 -5.61 -0.47
C ALA A 101 10.99 -6.61 -0.77
N ILE A 102 11.18 -6.97 -2.03
CA ILE A 102 12.28 -7.85 -2.45
C ILE A 102 13.62 -7.18 -2.16
N HIS A 103 13.75 -5.91 -2.53
CA HIS A 103 14.98 -5.15 -2.28
C HIS A 103 15.31 -5.11 -0.78
N ASN A 104 14.33 -4.78 0.06
CA ASN A 104 14.50 -4.73 1.50
C ASN A 104 14.94 -6.08 2.07
N SER A 105 14.34 -7.17 1.60
CA SER A 105 14.68 -8.50 2.11
C SER A 105 16.09 -8.94 1.70
N GLN A 106 16.60 -8.46 0.57
CA GLN A 106 17.96 -8.73 0.15
C GLN A 106 19.01 -7.99 0.99
N LEU A 107 18.60 -6.86 1.60
CA LEU A 107 19.49 -6.04 2.41
C LEU A 107 19.52 -6.44 3.89
N GLU A 108 18.63 -7.34 4.31
CA GLU A 108 18.58 -7.81 5.71
C GLU A 108 19.84 -8.60 6.10
N ASP A 109 20.46 -9.23 5.17
CA ASP A 109 21.68 -10.00 5.38
C ASP A 109 22.91 -9.08 5.33
#